data_3e1b99a91e39c7770c238ab955b01d4b
#
_entry.id   3e1b99a91e39c7770c238ab955b01d4b
#
_cell.length_a   1.000
_cell.length_b   1.000
_cell.length_c   1.000
_cell.angle_alpha   90.00
_cell.angle_beta   90.00
_cell.angle_gamma   90.00
#
_symmetry.space_group_name_H-M   'P 1'
#
loop_
_entity.id
_entity.type
_entity.pdbx_description
1 polymer ?
#
loop_
_entity_poly.entity_id
_entity_poly.type
_entity_poly.pdbx_seq_one_letter_code
_entity_poly.pdbx_strand_id
1 'polypeptide(L)'
;MERAHLCLTEKFRTLTIISLMAFFCPIGAVAQATPPSEPPDDWEATAIDYSNVPYPYPVDHLDVSLNGEDYRVAYMDVAPVGQPNGQTVVMFHGMNFFAAAFGVTIKALTEAGFRAIAVDRLGYGRSSKPVIHYNLHMPARHTKALLDELGIERTAIVGHSMGGMVATRFASTYPETTTHVVMVNQIGLTDSRHGRAWTDPDAAYQSALGTSYRSVLSGHVRYYPQGWKPEYLKWVRYQYGLTLSGHWPQMAKVRAAQRQILFEDPVVYEWQHIATKALVIGGADDRLVNDYPAAARHVAEELQNAELFIFPEIGHAPAFEIPDQFHAELIRFLRSDPSEPADQEWRESNVGRR
;
A
#
# COMPACT_ATOMS: atom_id res chain seq x y z
N MET A 1 -41.13 -65.62 -64.53
CA MET A 1 -42.35 -64.83 -64.86
C MET A 1 -42.88 -64.30 -63.54
N GLU A 2 -43.34 -63.12 -63.58
CA GLU A 2 -44.01 -62.28 -62.58
C GLU A 2 -43.16 -61.36 -61.73
N ARG A 3 -43.38 -60.15 -61.99
CA ARG A 3 -42.84 -58.93 -61.33
C ARG A 3 -43.77 -58.59 -60.14
N ALA A 4 -43.22 -58.36 -58.99
CA ALA A 4 -43.93 -57.69 -57.91
C ALA A 4 -43.36 -56.30 -57.71
N HIS A 5 -44.21 -55.31 -57.90
CA HIS A 5 -43.93 -53.90 -57.59
C HIS A 5 -44.01 -53.64 -56.12
N LEU A 6 -42.92 -53.16 -55.51
CA LEU A 6 -42.96 -52.63 -54.17
C LEU A 6 -43.04 -51.09 -54.22
N CYS A 7 -44.13 -50.58 -53.65
CA CYS A 7 -44.41 -49.16 -53.51
C CYS A 7 -43.67 -48.65 -52.25
N LEU A 8 -42.71 -47.72 -52.45
CA LEU A 8 -42.01 -47.05 -51.37
C LEU A 8 -42.76 -45.73 -51.02
N THR A 9 -43.35 -45.70 -49.83
CA THR A 9 -43.90 -44.48 -49.26
C THR A 9 -42.82 -43.73 -48.52
N GLU A 10 -42.38 -42.58 -49.07
CA GLU A 10 -41.50 -41.66 -48.36
C GLU A 10 -42.26 -40.91 -47.25
N LYS A 11 -41.79 -41.08 -46.01
CA LYS A 11 -42.20 -40.24 -44.90
C LYS A 11 -41.26 -39.02 -44.78
N PHE A 12 -41.72 -37.85 -45.17
CA PHE A 12 -41.06 -36.59 -44.85
C PHE A 12 -41.10 -36.37 -43.34
N ARG A 13 -39.93 -36.37 -42.70
CA ARG A 13 -39.73 -35.86 -41.35
C ARG A 13 -39.36 -34.35 -41.43
N THR A 14 -40.31 -33.54 -41.03
CA THR A 14 -40.09 -32.11 -40.87
C THR A 14 -39.18 -31.87 -39.67
N LEU A 15 -37.95 -31.42 -39.92
CA LEU A 15 -36.99 -31.01 -38.86
C LEU A 15 -37.32 -29.56 -38.49
N THR A 16 -37.92 -29.37 -37.31
CA THR A 16 -38.15 -28.03 -36.74
C THR A 16 -36.82 -27.54 -36.12
N ILE A 17 -36.15 -26.63 -36.78
CA ILE A 17 -34.97 -25.91 -36.24
C ILE A 17 -35.47 -24.87 -35.24
N ILE A 18 -35.34 -25.17 -33.95
CA ILE A 18 -35.53 -24.18 -32.87
C ILE A 18 -34.26 -23.30 -32.85
N SER A 19 -34.39 -22.10 -33.42
CA SER A 19 -33.37 -21.07 -33.36
C SER A 19 -33.30 -20.51 -31.91
N LEU A 20 -32.30 -20.94 -31.13
CA LEU A 20 -32.03 -20.37 -29.83
C LEU A 20 -31.40 -18.98 -29.99
N MET A 21 -32.23 -17.94 -29.98
CA MET A 21 -31.71 -16.57 -29.86
C MET A 21 -31.11 -16.39 -28.49
N ALA A 22 -29.78 -16.50 -28.37
CA ALA A 22 -29.04 -16.06 -27.19
C ALA A 22 -29.20 -14.52 -27.07
N PHE A 23 -29.99 -14.08 -26.13
CA PHE A 23 -29.99 -12.67 -25.72
C PHE A 23 -28.62 -12.37 -25.09
N PHE A 24 -27.72 -11.81 -25.91
CA PHE A 24 -26.57 -11.11 -25.39
C PHE A 24 -27.10 -9.84 -24.69
N CYS A 25 -27.25 -9.91 -23.36
CA CYS A 25 -27.35 -8.71 -22.55
C CYS A 25 -26.00 -8.00 -22.68
N PRO A 26 -25.90 -6.78 -23.24
CA PRO A 26 -24.65 -6.07 -23.19
C PRO A 26 -24.34 -5.81 -21.73
N ILE A 27 -23.26 -6.39 -21.22
CA ILE A 27 -22.68 -5.99 -19.95
C ILE A 27 -22.35 -4.51 -20.16
N GLY A 28 -23.18 -3.64 -19.60
CA GLY A 28 -23.00 -2.19 -19.68
C GLY A 28 -21.59 -1.90 -19.17
N ALA A 29 -20.71 -1.39 -20.01
CA ALA A 29 -19.45 -0.86 -19.59
C ALA A 29 -19.76 0.23 -18.56
N VAL A 30 -19.45 -0.02 -17.29
CA VAL A 30 -19.51 1.00 -16.25
C VAL A 30 -18.52 2.06 -16.69
N ALA A 31 -19.03 3.24 -17.07
CA ALA A 31 -18.16 4.34 -17.44
C ALA A 31 -17.19 4.61 -16.28
N GLN A 32 -15.90 4.50 -16.54
CA GLN A 32 -14.90 4.82 -15.55
C GLN A 32 -15.07 6.26 -15.11
N ALA A 33 -15.17 6.50 -13.82
CA ALA A 33 -15.23 7.86 -13.28
C ALA A 33 -13.94 8.61 -13.68
N THR A 34 -14.10 9.87 -14.08
CA THR A 34 -12.96 10.75 -14.36
C THR A 34 -12.77 11.67 -13.15
N PRO A 35 -11.55 11.81 -12.63
CA PRO A 35 -11.31 12.76 -11.56
C PRO A 35 -11.59 14.20 -12.03
N PRO A 36 -12.02 15.12 -11.13
CA PRO A 36 -12.18 16.53 -11.47
C PRO A 36 -10.88 17.13 -12.01
N SER A 37 -10.94 17.91 -13.10
CA SER A 37 -9.76 18.57 -13.67
C SER A 37 -9.23 19.73 -12.83
N GLU A 38 -10.12 20.32 -12.00
CA GLU A 38 -9.84 21.42 -11.07
C GLU A 38 -10.36 21.03 -9.67
N PRO A 39 -9.79 21.60 -8.60
CA PRO A 39 -10.28 21.33 -7.25
C PRO A 39 -11.72 21.84 -7.09
N PRO A 40 -12.62 21.12 -6.40
CA PRO A 40 -13.91 21.65 -6.01
C PRO A 40 -13.77 22.97 -5.23
N ASP A 41 -14.69 23.92 -5.47
CA ASP A 41 -14.64 25.28 -4.89
C ASP A 41 -14.80 25.29 -3.37
N ASP A 42 -15.38 24.23 -2.78
CA ASP A 42 -15.60 24.05 -1.35
C ASP A 42 -14.41 23.44 -0.60
N TRP A 43 -13.26 23.26 -1.28
CA TRP A 43 -12.11 22.70 -0.60
C TRP A 43 -11.39 23.74 0.26
N GLU A 44 -11.37 23.46 1.54
CA GLU A 44 -10.65 24.26 2.55
C GLU A 44 -9.22 23.74 2.75
N ALA A 45 -8.38 24.58 3.35
CA ALA A 45 -7.04 24.22 3.76
C ALA A 45 -7.04 23.02 4.72
N THR A 46 -6.16 22.07 4.50
CA THR A 46 -5.86 21.04 5.49
C THR A 46 -4.97 21.65 6.58
N ALA A 47 -5.39 21.52 7.84
CA ALA A 47 -4.58 21.95 8.96
C ALA A 47 -3.27 21.17 9.02
N ILE A 48 -2.18 21.85 9.40
CA ILE A 48 -0.84 21.24 9.42
C ILE A 48 -0.78 20.01 10.35
N ASP A 49 -1.55 20.02 11.42
CA ASP A 49 -1.69 18.95 12.39
C ASP A 49 -2.80 17.93 12.04
N TYR A 50 -3.44 18.11 10.88
CA TYR A 50 -4.55 17.27 10.40
C TYR A 50 -5.74 17.21 11.38
N SER A 51 -5.91 18.23 12.25
CA SER A 51 -7.02 18.29 13.21
C SER A 51 -8.40 18.33 12.52
N ASN A 52 -8.48 18.90 11.31
CA ASN A 52 -9.69 18.95 10.49
C ASN A 52 -9.82 17.77 9.48
N VAL A 53 -8.97 16.75 9.60
CA VAL A 53 -9.06 15.52 8.79
C VAL A 53 -9.63 14.38 9.62
N PRO A 54 -10.70 13.70 9.17
CA PRO A 54 -11.26 12.58 9.90
C PRO A 54 -10.32 11.37 9.88
N TYR A 55 -10.19 10.72 11.04
CA TYR A 55 -9.53 9.44 11.21
C TYR A 55 -10.58 8.36 11.49
N PRO A 56 -10.40 7.13 10.98
CA PRO A 56 -11.39 6.07 11.13
C PRO A 56 -11.48 5.50 12.55
N TYR A 57 -10.44 5.72 13.37
CA TYR A 57 -10.36 5.26 14.75
C TYR A 57 -9.75 6.35 15.64
N PRO A 58 -9.87 6.25 16.98
CA PRO A 58 -9.21 7.15 17.92
C PRO A 58 -7.70 7.22 17.68
N VAL A 59 -7.13 8.40 17.92
CA VAL A 59 -5.70 8.69 17.70
C VAL A 59 -5.08 9.05 19.03
N ASP A 60 -4.07 8.29 19.41
CA ASP A 60 -3.20 8.54 20.55
C ASP A 60 -1.82 9.05 20.11
N HIS A 61 -0.98 9.45 21.04
CA HIS A 61 0.32 10.02 20.76
C HIS A 61 1.38 9.42 21.68
N LEU A 62 2.51 9.05 21.07
CA LEU A 62 3.77 8.76 21.76
C LEU A 62 4.62 10.02 21.78
N ASP A 63 5.07 10.43 22.96
CA ASP A 63 6.06 11.50 23.09
C ASP A 63 7.46 10.96 22.75
N VAL A 64 8.18 11.70 21.92
CA VAL A 64 9.52 11.33 21.47
C VAL A 64 10.44 12.55 21.52
N SER A 65 11.69 12.35 21.94
CA SER A 65 12.70 13.41 21.91
C SER A 65 13.71 13.18 20.79
N LEU A 66 14.04 14.21 20.06
CA LEU A 66 15.02 14.21 18.99
C LEU A 66 15.85 15.50 19.04
N ASN A 67 17.17 15.38 19.16
CA ASN A 67 18.09 16.50 19.25
C ASN A 67 17.76 17.51 20.37
N GLY A 68 17.20 17.02 21.49
CA GLY A 68 16.81 17.85 22.64
C GLY A 68 15.47 18.56 22.50
N GLU A 69 14.73 18.32 21.43
CA GLU A 69 13.39 18.86 21.19
C GLU A 69 12.35 17.75 21.32
N ASP A 70 11.17 18.08 21.86
CA ASP A 70 10.09 17.14 22.07
C ASP A 70 9.09 17.18 20.91
N TYR A 71 8.71 16.01 20.44
CA TYR A 71 7.77 15.79 19.35
C TYR A 71 6.78 14.69 19.72
N ARG A 72 5.69 14.59 18.96
CA ARG A 72 4.69 13.55 19.13
C ARG A 72 4.53 12.72 17.86
N VAL A 73 4.46 11.41 18.02
CA VAL A 73 4.13 10.45 16.99
C VAL A 73 2.71 9.98 17.21
N ALA A 74 1.82 10.28 16.27
CA ALA A 74 0.42 9.88 16.36
C ALA A 74 0.24 8.45 15.86
N TYR A 75 -0.68 7.71 16.46
CA TYR A 75 -1.03 6.36 16.04
C TYR A 75 -2.49 6.02 16.35
N MET A 76 -3.05 5.09 15.60
CA MET A 76 -4.30 4.42 15.94
C MET A 76 -3.95 3.03 16.46
N ASP A 77 -4.52 2.65 17.62
CA ASP A 77 -4.37 1.32 18.21
C ASP A 77 -5.75 0.70 18.39
N VAL A 78 -6.03 -0.36 17.66
CA VAL A 78 -7.37 -0.94 17.59
C VAL A 78 -7.32 -2.40 18.02
N ALA A 79 -8.03 -2.69 19.11
CA ALA A 79 -8.19 -4.04 19.62
C ALA A 79 -8.96 -4.94 18.63
N PRO A 80 -8.75 -6.26 18.67
CA PRO A 80 -9.51 -7.19 17.86
C PRO A 80 -11.01 -7.10 18.17
N VAL A 81 -11.83 -7.12 17.12
CA VAL A 81 -13.30 -7.21 17.20
C VAL A 81 -13.76 -8.66 17.19
N GLY A 82 -13.03 -9.52 16.45
CA GLY A 82 -13.22 -10.96 16.42
C GLY A 82 -12.57 -11.64 17.63
N GLN A 83 -12.55 -12.99 17.60
CA GLN A 83 -11.83 -13.76 18.62
C GLN A 83 -10.32 -13.40 18.59
N PRO A 84 -9.76 -12.89 19.68
CA PRO A 84 -8.34 -12.50 19.69
C PRO A 84 -7.42 -13.68 19.37
N ASN A 85 -6.44 -13.45 18.50
CA ASN A 85 -5.42 -14.44 18.15
C ASN A 85 -4.07 -14.21 18.86
N GLY A 86 -3.98 -13.16 19.68
CA GLY A 86 -2.77 -12.81 20.44
C GLY A 86 -1.69 -12.10 19.60
N GLN A 87 -1.94 -11.81 18.34
CA GLN A 87 -0.95 -11.19 17.44
C GLN A 87 -1.25 -9.71 17.22
N THR A 88 -0.19 -8.92 17.13
CA THR A 88 -0.26 -7.50 16.78
C THR A 88 0.34 -7.26 15.40
N VAL A 89 -0.24 -6.31 14.66
CA VAL A 89 0.23 -5.86 13.35
C VAL A 89 0.43 -4.35 13.39
N VAL A 90 1.66 -3.89 13.11
CA VAL A 90 1.97 -2.46 12.93
C VAL A 90 2.08 -2.13 11.46
N MET A 91 1.49 -0.99 11.05
CA MET A 91 1.40 -0.59 9.65
C MET A 91 2.07 0.76 9.39
N PHE A 92 2.88 0.84 8.33
CA PHE A 92 3.56 2.05 7.84
C PHE A 92 3.02 2.48 6.48
N HIS A 93 2.54 3.72 6.41
CA HIS A 93 1.96 4.31 5.20
C HIS A 93 3.03 4.76 4.18
N GLY A 94 2.60 4.93 2.91
CA GLY A 94 3.39 5.51 1.83
C GLY A 94 3.61 7.03 1.95
N MET A 95 4.36 7.61 1.01
CA MET A 95 4.77 9.02 1.04
C MET A 95 3.60 10.01 0.91
N ASN A 96 2.53 9.64 0.18
CA ASN A 96 1.38 10.52 -0.09
C ASN A 96 0.15 10.15 0.75
N PHE A 97 0.33 9.29 1.75
CA PHE A 97 -0.70 8.83 2.67
C PHE A 97 -0.28 9.10 4.12
N PHE A 98 -1.15 8.76 5.03
CA PHE A 98 -0.97 8.81 6.48
C PHE A 98 -1.78 7.67 7.12
N ALA A 99 -1.71 7.48 8.42
CA ALA A 99 -2.27 6.31 9.11
C ALA A 99 -3.76 6.06 8.80
N ALA A 100 -4.57 7.10 8.58
CA ALA A 100 -5.97 6.95 8.23
C ALA A 100 -6.22 6.17 6.93
N ALA A 101 -5.21 6.02 6.07
CA ALA A 101 -5.30 5.21 4.85
C ALA A 101 -5.50 3.71 5.15
N PHE A 102 -5.12 3.26 6.34
CA PHE A 102 -5.29 1.87 6.75
C PHE A 102 -6.67 1.53 7.32
N GLY A 103 -7.65 2.45 7.29
CA GLY A 103 -8.96 2.22 7.91
C GLY A 103 -9.62 0.90 7.49
N VAL A 104 -9.62 0.57 6.20
CA VAL A 104 -10.18 -0.71 5.69
C VAL A 104 -9.32 -1.90 6.12
N THR A 105 -8.00 -1.74 6.11
CA THR A 105 -7.06 -2.80 6.53
C THR A 105 -7.17 -3.07 8.04
N ILE A 106 -7.28 -2.02 8.87
CA ILE A 106 -7.52 -2.16 10.32
C ILE A 106 -8.79 -2.96 10.56
N LYS A 107 -9.89 -2.60 9.86
CA LYS A 107 -11.16 -3.33 9.97
C LYS A 107 -10.99 -4.81 9.67
N ALA A 108 -10.36 -5.15 8.54
CA ALA A 108 -10.15 -6.54 8.13
C ALA A 108 -9.28 -7.33 9.12
N LEU A 109 -8.19 -6.72 9.61
CA LEU A 109 -7.30 -7.33 10.59
C LEU A 109 -7.98 -7.55 11.94
N THR A 110 -8.72 -6.56 12.46
CA THR A 110 -9.40 -6.67 13.76
C THR A 110 -10.54 -7.68 13.73
N GLU A 111 -11.28 -7.79 12.62
CA GLU A 111 -12.28 -8.84 12.41
C GLU A 111 -11.64 -10.23 12.32
N ALA A 112 -10.39 -10.32 11.84
CA ALA A 112 -9.63 -11.57 11.80
C ALA A 112 -8.92 -11.93 13.13
N GLY A 113 -9.09 -11.10 14.18
CA GLY A 113 -8.59 -11.35 15.53
C GLY A 113 -7.25 -10.69 15.87
N PHE A 114 -6.67 -9.89 14.99
CA PHE A 114 -5.43 -9.17 15.24
C PHE A 114 -5.66 -7.85 15.98
N ARG A 115 -4.73 -7.45 16.86
CA ARG A 115 -4.59 -6.04 17.26
C ARG A 115 -3.90 -5.30 16.12
N ALA A 116 -4.44 -4.15 15.71
CA ALA A 116 -3.95 -3.41 14.54
C ALA A 116 -3.51 -2.00 14.95
N ILE A 117 -2.24 -1.66 14.68
CA ILE A 117 -1.65 -0.35 14.98
C ILE A 117 -1.23 0.31 13.68
N ALA A 118 -1.69 1.54 13.42
CA ALA A 118 -1.26 2.32 12.27
C ALA A 118 -0.60 3.61 12.74
N VAL A 119 0.64 3.85 12.30
CA VAL A 119 1.49 4.93 12.78
C VAL A 119 1.58 6.05 11.75
N ASP A 120 1.33 7.29 12.17
CA ASP A 120 1.74 8.48 11.42
C ASP A 120 3.22 8.76 11.70
N ARG A 121 4.08 8.57 10.73
CA ARG A 121 5.49 8.91 10.89
C ARG A 121 5.66 10.42 11.12
N LEU A 122 6.72 10.87 11.81
CA LEU A 122 7.03 12.31 11.90
C LEU A 122 7.01 12.96 10.51
N GLY A 123 6.40 14.12 10.42
CA GLY A 123 6.18 14.84 9.16
C GLY A 123 4.89 14.47 8.44
N TYR A 124 4.08 13.52 8.95
CA TYR A 124 2.83 13.05 8.35
C TYR A 124 1.65 13.13 9.32
N GLY A 125 0.44 13.12 8.78
CA GLY A 125 -0.80 12.96 9.52
C GLY A 125 -0.90 13.86 10.75
N ARG A 126 -1.25 13.29 11.89
CA ARG A 126 -1.35 14.00 13.17
C ARG A 126 -0.05 14.05 13.99
N SER A 127 1.04 13.48 13.48
CA SER A 127 2.37 13.59 14.10
C SER A 127 2.97 14.99 13.92
N SER A 128 3.94 15.36 14.75
CA SER A 128 4.71 16.61 14.62
C SER A 128 5.41 16.73 13.27
N LYS A 129 5.61 17.98 12.82
CA LYS A 129 6.17 18.33 11.49
C LYS A 129 7.49 19.10 11.61
N PRO A 130 8.52 18.56 12.27
CA PRO A 130 9.81 19.26 12.38
C PRO A 130 10.48 19.38 11.01
N VAL A 131 11.20 20.48 10.79
CA VAL A 131 12.11 20.64 9.67
C VAL A 131 13.47 20.08 10.09
N ILE A 132 13.70 18.82 9.81
CA ILE A 132 14.89 18.05 10.23
C ILE A 132 15.41 17.20 9.08
N HIS A 133 16.54 16.57 9.26
CA HIS A 133 16.99 15.47 8.39
C HIS A 133 16.19 14.20 8.70
N TYR A 134 15.42 13.71 7.73
CA TYR A 134 14.62 12.49 7.86
C TYR A 134 15.42 11.28 7.37
N ASN A 135 15.27 10.15 8.09
CA ASN A 135 15.82 8.85 7.69
C ASN A 135 14.88 7.70 8.14
N LEU A 136 15.14 6.49 7.69
CA LEU A 136 14.31 5.31 7.99
C LEU A 136 14.53 4.74 9.38
N HIS A 137 15.66 5.00 10.03
CA HIS A 137 15.90 4.58 11.42
C HIS A 137 14.97 5.29 12.39
N MET A 138 14.59 6.52 12.09
CA MET A 138 13.73 7.33 12.94
C MET A 138 12.36 6.69 13.17
N PRO A 139 11.54 6.39 12.14
CA PRO A 139 10.27 5.69 12.33
C PRO A 139 10.45 4.29 12.90
N ALA A 140 11.50 3.56 12.57
CA ALA A 140 11.78 2.24 13.14
C ALA A 140 12.00 2.35 14.66
N ARG A 141 12.84 3.29 15.13
CA ARG A 141 13.10 3.53 16.55
C ARG A 141 11.85 4.00 17.30
N HIS A 142 11.08 4.93 16.70
CA HIS A 142 9.86 5.42 17.35
C HIS A 142 8.81 4.32 17.49
N THR A 143 8.70 3.44 16.51
CA THR A 143 7.80 2.29 16.59
C THR A 143 8.27 1.30 17.65
N LYS A 144 9.59 1.04 17.77
CA LYS A 144 10.09 0.19 18.85
C LYS A 144 9.75 0.77 20.23
N ALA A 145 9.93 2.09 20.41
CA ALA A 145 9.55 2.77 21.65
C ALA A 145 8.03 2.69 21.90
N LEU A 146 7.21 2.82 20.88
CA LEU A 146 5.75 2.63 20.99
C LEU A 146 5.41 1.21 21.44
N LEU A 147 6.04 0.19 20.86
CA LEU A 147 5.81 -1.20 21.25
C LEU A 147 6.20 -1.45 22.72
N ASP A 148 7.33 -0.87 23.16
CA ASP A 148 7.79 -0.97 24.56
C ASP A 148 6.79 -0.31 25.51
N GLU A 149 6.26 0.88 25.20
CA GLU A 149 5.26 1.57 26.00
C GLU A 149 3.94 0.78 26.07
N LEU A 150 3.55 0.13 24.97
CA LEU A 150 2.35 -0.70 24.91
C LEU A 150 2.53 -2.12 25.45
N GLY A 151 3.72 -2.50 25.90
CA GLY A 151 4.05 -3.83 26.41
C GLY A 151 3.99 -4.92 25.33
N ILE A 152 4.29 -4.57 24.06
CA ILE A 152 4.26 -5.51 22.93
C ILE A 152 5.68 -5.97 22.62
N GLU A 153 5.98 -7.22 22.95
CA GLU A 153 7.31 -7.79 22.72
C GLU A 153 7.55 -8.15 21.26
N ARG A 154 6.52 -8.68 20.58
CA ARG A 154 6.62 -9.15 19.18
C ARG A 154 5.43 -8.70 18.36
N THR A 155 5.68 -8.35 17.09
CA THR A 155 4.66 -7.86 16.17
C THR A 155 4.98 -8.22 14.72
N ALA A 156 3.95 -8.33 13.89
CA ALA A 156 4.11 -8.28 12.44
C ALA A 156 4.20 -6.82 11.97
N ILE A 157 5.01 -6.58 10.95
CA ILE A 157 5.19 -5.26 10.35
C ILE A 157 4.69 -5.27 8.90
N VAL A 158 3.82 -4.33 8.56
CA VAL A 158 3.28 -4.16 7.20
C VAL A 158 3.63 -2.76 6.69
N GLY A 159 4.30 -2.66 5.57
CA GLY A 159 4.67 -1.39 4.98
C GLY A 159 4.21 -1.23 3.54
N HIS A 160 3.47 -0.15 3.25
CA HIS A 160 3.05 0.20 1.90
C HIS A 160 3.97 1.25 1.29
N SER A 161 4.44 1.04 0.05
CA SER A 161 5.24 2.02 -0.69
C SER A 161 6.53 2.40 0.06
N MET A 162 6.78 3.65 0.40
CA MET A 162 7.87 4.07 1.30
C MET A 162 7.77 3.41 2.69
N GLY A 163 6.56 3.08 3.14
CA GLY A 163 6.36 2.31 4.37
C GLY A 163 7.01 0.91 4.31
N GLY A 164 7.12 0.33 3.12
CA GLY A 164 7.87 -0.91 2.90
C GLY A 164 9.38 -0.76 3.18
N MET A 165 9.97 0.38 2.83
CA MET A 165 11.35 0.69 3.21
C MET A 165 11.49 0.81 4.75
N VAL A 166 10.49 1.38 5.43
CA VAL A 166 10.47 1.43 6.91
C VAL A 166 10.33 0.04 7.49
N ALA A 167 9.47 -0.81 6.90
CA ALA A 167 9.29 -2.20 7.33
C ALA A 167 10.59 -3.01 7.17
N THR A 168 11.29 -2.85 6.06
CA THR A 168 12.64 -3.43 5.83
C THR A 168 13.61 -2.99 6.92
N ARG A 169 13.73 -1.67 7.16
CA ARG A 169 14.61 -1.11 8.18
C ARG A 169 14.25 -1.59 9.60
N PHE A 170 12.95 -1.70 9.91
CA PHE A 170 12.50 -2.20 11.21
C PHE A 170 12.89 -3.67 11.38
N ALA A 171 12.59 -4.52 10.39
CA ALA A 171 12.88 -5.95 10.46
C ALA A 171 14.38 -6.25 10.55
N SER A 172 15.22 -5.49 9.83
CA SER A 172 16.68 -5.64 9.90
C SER A 172 17.27 -5.14 11.24
N THR A 173 16.66 -4.11 11.84
CA THR A 173 17.16 -3.51 13.09
C THR A 173 16.65 -4.24 14.34
N TYR A 174 15.42 -4.77 14.29
CA TYR A 174 14.73 -5.41 15.43
C TYR A 174 14.20 -6.81 15.06
N PRO A 175 15.07 -7.75 14.64
CA PRO A 175 14.64 -9.07 14.17
C PRO A 175 13.90 -9.87 15.26
N GLU A 176 14.31 -9.76 16.54
CA GLU A 176 13.67 -10.46 17.66
C GLU A 176 12.26 -9.95 17.95
N THR A 177 11.98 -8.68 17.64
CA THR A 177 10.67 -8.07 17.81
C THR A 177 9.74 -8.39 16.63
N THR A 178 10.29 -8.74 15.47
CA THR A 178 9.54 -8.89 14.21
C THR A 178 9.15 -10.35 13.98
N THR A 179 7.84 -10.66 13.95
CA THR A 179 7.33 -12.01 13.62
C THR A 179 7.22 -12.21 12.11
N HIS A 180 6.65 -11.21 11.42
CA HIS A 180 6.48 -11.20 9.97
C HIS A 180 6.80 -9.81 9.44
N VAL A 181 7.30 -9.73 8.21
CA VAL A 181 7.44 -8.47 7.49
C VAL A 181 6.72 -8.56 6.15
N VAL A 182 5.84 -7.58 5.87
CA VAL A 182 5.07 -7.50 4.63
C VAL A 182 5.41 -6.22 3.89
N MET A 183 5.87 -6.35 2.66
CA MET A 183 6.26 -5.25 1.78
C MET A 183 5.22 -5.11 0.66
N VAL A 184 4.31 -4.12 0.81
CA VAL A 184 3.20 -3.90 -0.12
C VAL A 184 3.60 -2.84 -1.14
N ASN A 185 3.77 -3.20 -2.41
CA ASN A 185 4.20 -2.27 -3.47
C ASN A 185 5.32 -1.34 -2.98
N GLN A 186 6.33 -1.90 -2.31
CA GLN A 186 7.47 -1.15 -1.80
C GLN A 186 8.15 -0.39 -2.92
N ILE A 187 8.59 0.84 -2.64
CA ILE A 187 9.51 1.62 -3.46
C ILE A 187 10.94 1.53 -2.90
N GLY A 188 11.92 2.17 -3.55
CA GLY A 188 13.32 2.06 -3.13
C GLY A 188 13.90 0.66 -3.38
N LEU A 189 13.49 0.03 -4.49
CA LEU A 189 13.90 -1.32 -4.89
C LEU A 189 15.27 -1.36 -5.59
N THR A 190 15.87 -0.19 -5.78
CA THR A 190 17.22 -0.02 -6.30
C THR A 190 17.93 1.08 -5.52
N ASP A 191 19.25 1.04 -5.47
CA ASP A 191 20.04 2.15 -4.93
C ASP A 191 20.00 3.34 -5.90
N SER A 192 19.24 4.37 -5.55
CA SER A 192 19.07 5.56 -6.39
C SER A 192 20.35 6.33 -6.62
N ARG A 193 21.41 6.13 -5.82
CA ARG A 193 22.71 6.77 -6.00
C ARG A 193 23.42 6.27 -7.27
N HIS A 194 23.04 5.08 -7.74
CA HIS A 194 23.55 4.54 -8.99
C HIS A 194 22.71 5.03 -10.17
N GLY A 195 23.23 5.97 -10.94
CA GLY A 195 22.59 6.47 -12.17
C GLY A 195 21.56 7.59 -12.01
N ARG A 196 21.35 8.10 -10.80
CA ARG A 196 20.52 9.28 -10.55
C ARG A 196 21.35 10.39 -9.92
N ALA A 197 21.19 11.62 -10.41
CA ALA A 197 21.81 12.79 -9.80
C ALA A 197 21.16 13.08 -8.43
N TRP A 198 21.98 13.47 -7.46
CA TRP A 198 21.50 14.02 -6.20
C TRP A 198 20.73 15.32 -6.44
N THR A 199 19.64 15.48 -5.74
CA THR A 199 18.83 16.70 -5.82
C THR A 199 19.20 17.62 -4.68
N ASP A 200 19.64 18.84 -5.01
CA ASP A 200 19.92 19.88 -4.03
C ASP A 200 18.69 20.17 -3.15
N PRO A 201 18.83 20.32 -1.81
CA PRO A 201 17.72 20.55 -0.90
C PRO A 201 16.90 21.80 -1.21
N ASP A 202 17.53 22.89 -1.67
CA ASP A 202 16.83 24.12 -2.04
C ASP A 202 16.03 23.91 -3.33
N ALA A 203 16.57 23.19 -4.30
CA ALA A 203 15.84 22.80 -5.52
C ALA A 203 14.66 21.88 -5.18
N ALA A 204 14.84 20.93 -4.26
CA ALA A 204 13.76 20.07 -3.77
C ALA A 204 12.67 20.88 -3.05
N TYR A 205 13.05 21.87 -2.25
CA TYR A 205 12.12 22.77 -1.57
C TYR A 205 11.34 23.63 -2.56
N GLN A 206 12.00 24.26 -3.55
CA GLN A 206 11.32 25.04 -4.59
C GLN A 206 10.34 24.17 -5.39
N SER A 207 10.74 22.95 -5.73
CA SER A 207 9.83 21.99 -6.36
C SER A 207 8.62 21.66 -5.49
N ALA A 208 8.82 21.47 -4.18
CA ALA A 208 7.73 21.21 -3.24
C ALA A 208 6.80 22.43 -3.11
N LEU A 209 7.34 23.65 -3.03
CA LEU A 209 6.55 24.89 -3.00
C LEU A 209 5.62 25.01 -4.21
N GLY A 210 6.08 24.62 -5.39
CA GLY A 210 5.32 24.64 -6.64
C GLY A 210 4.27 23.53 -6.77
N THR A 211 3.97 22.77 -5.70
CA THR A 211 2.94 21.73 -5.74
C THR A 211 1.57 22.33 -6.06
N SER A 212 0.92 21.80 -7.10
CA SER A 212 -0.39 22.22 -7.56
C SER A 212 -1.40 21.09 -7.46
N TYR A 213 -2.71 21.41 -7.55
CA TYR A 213 -3.76 20.39 -7.64
C TYR A 213 -3.48 19.37 -8.74
N ARG A 214 -3.14 19.84 -9.92
CA ARG A 214 -2.85 18.98 -11.08
C ARG A 214 -1.69 18.03 -10.80
N SER A 215 -0.63 18.48 -10.15
CA SER A 215 0.52 17.63 -9.81
C SER A 215 0.16 16.57 -8.77
N VAL A 216 -0.65 16.92 -7.75
CA VAL A 216 -1.14 16.00 -6.74
C VAL A 216 -2.07 14.96 -7.38
N LEU A 217 -3.06 15.41 -8.16
CA LEU A 217 -4.00 14.54 -8.85
C LEU A 217 -3.27 13.55 -9.78
N SER A 218 -2.36 14.06 -10.62
CA SER A 218 -1.56 13.22 -11.52
C SER A 218 -0.76 12.15 -10.78
N GLY A 219 -0.19 12.49 -9.61
CA GLY A 219 0.48 11.54 -8.73
C GLY A 219 -0.44 10.41 -8.27
N HIS A 220 -1.66 10.74 -7.84
CA HIS A 220 -2.64 9.75 -7.38
C HIS A 220 -3.24 8.90 -8.51
N VAL A 221 -3.52 9.49 -9.66
CA VAL A 221 -4.07 8.74 -10.83
C VAL A 221 -3.12 7.61 -11.26
N ARG A 222 -1.82 7.79 -11.12
CA ARG A 222 -0.83 6.75 -11.45
C ARG A 222 -0.92 5.51 -10.58
N TYR A 223 -1.55 5.59 -9.40
CA TYR A 223 -1.69 4.45 -8.49
C TYR A 223 -2.73 3.43 -8.97
N TYR A 224 -3.66 3.84 -9.84
CA TYR A 224 -4.87 3.09 -10.15
C TYR A 224 -5.00 2.80 -11.66
N PRO A 225 -4.27 1.83 -12.21
CA PRO A 225 -4.31 1.49 -13.63
C PRO A 225 -5.68 1.03 -14.10
N GLN A 226 -6.48 0.41 -13.21
CA GLN A 226 -7.84 -0.04 -13.48
C GLN A 226 -8.86 1.10 -13.61
N GLY A 227 -8.45 2.33 -13.33
CA GLY A 227 -9.27 3.52 -13.42
C GLY A 227 -9.54 4.21 -12.09
N TRP A 228 -10.07 5.41 -12.21
CA TRP A 228 -10.34 6.26 -11.08
C TRP A 228 -11.67 5.88 -10.39
N LYS A 229 -11.68 5.86 -9.06
CA LYS A 229 -12.91 5.76 -8.26
C LYS A 229 -13.10 7.04 -7.43
N PRO A 230 -14.34 7.54 -7.26
CA PRO A 230 -14.62 8.78 -6.52
C PRO A 230 -14.04 8.81 -5.10
N GLU A 231 -14.00 7.67 -4.42
CA GLU A 231 -13.45 7.54 -3.06
C GLU A 231 -11.95 7.85 -2.94
N TYR A 232 -11.21 7.84 -4.06
CA TYR A 232 -9.78 8.21 -4.06
C TYR A 232 -9.55 9.71 -3.95
N LEU A 233 -10.57 10.53 -4.31
CA LEU A 233 -10.47 11.98 -4.35
C LEU A 233 -10.13 12.59 -2.98
N LYS A 234 -10.57 11.97 -1.89
CA LYS A 234 -10.26 12.43 -0.53
C LYS A 234 -8.76 12.53 -0.25
N TRP A 235 -7.95 11.62 -0.81
CA TRP A 235 -6.49 11.64 -0.63
C TRP A 235 -5.85 12.81 -1.37
N VAL A 236 -6.34 13.12 -2.57
CA VAL A 236 -5.96 14.33 -3.32
C VAL A 236 -6.34 15.58 -2.54
N ARG A 237 -7.59 15.63 -1.99
CA ARG A 237 -8.08 16.74 -1.18
C ARG A 237 -7.15 17.02 0.00
N TYR A 238 -6.82 16.01 0.80
CA TYR A 238 -5.99 16.20 2.00
C TYR A 238 -4.58 16.66 1.64
N GLN A 239 -3.98 16.07 0.62
CA GLN A 239 -2.64 16.44 0.19
C GLN A 239 -2.60 17.85 -0.44
N TYR A 240 -3.55 18.18 -1.32
CA TYR A 240 -3.65 19.50 -1.93
C TYR A 240 -4.06 20.55 -0.90
N GLY A 241 -4.98 20.24 0.00
CA GLY A 241 -5.42 21.14 1.08
C GLY A 241 -4.27 21.67 1.94
N LEU A 242 -3.18 20.92 2.12
CA LEU A 242 -1.98 21.43 2.78
C LEU A 242 -1.37 22.62 2.05
N THR A 243 -1.42 22.63 0.71
CA THR A 243 -0.87 23.73 -0.11
C THR A 243 -1.68 25.03 0.04
N LEU A 244 -2.94 24.92 0.49
CA LEU A 244 -3.82 26.06 0.77
C LEU A 244 -3.60 26.63 2.19
N SER A 245 -2.86 25.92 3.04
CA SER A 245 -2.55 26.34 4.40
C SER A 245 -1.47 27.41 4.43
N GLY A 246 -1.60 28.39 5.34
CA GLY A 246 -0.53 29.34 5.64
C GLY A 246 0.79 28.69 6.12
N HIS A 247 0.74 27.42 6.54
CA HIS A 247 1.90 26.62 6.94
C HIS A 247 2.57 25.86 5.78
N TRP A 248 2.09 26.06 4.54
CA TRP A 248 2.64 25.34 3.39
C TRP A 248 4.15 25.50 3.22
N PRO A 249 4.76 26.70 3.39
CA PRO A 249 6.23 26.84 3.28
C PRO A 249 7.01 25.92 4.23
N GLN A 250 6.51 25.72 5.46
CA GLN A 250 7.09 24.75 6.41
C GLN A 250 6.90 23.31 5.92
N MET A 251 5.68 22.96 5.52
CA MET A 251 5.39 21.63 5.01
C MET A 251 6.17 21.29 3.74
N ALA A 252 6.40 22.26 2.87
CA ALA A 252 7.22 22.08 1.68
C ALA A 252 8.67 21.71 2.03
N LYS A 253 9.26 22.33 3.08
CA LYS A 253 10.58 21.91 3.60
C LYS A 253 10.57 20.50 4.14
N VAL A 254 9.56 20.14 4.93
CA VAL A 254 9.38 18.77 5.45
C VAL A 254 9.29 17.76 4.31
N ARG A 255 8.47 18.03 3.29
CA ARG A 255 8.31 17.12 2.15
C ARG A 255 9.58 17.04 1.29
N ALA A 256 10.30 18.14 1.11
CA ALA A 256 11.60 18.13 0.43
C ALA A 256 12.60 17.22 1.17
N ALA A 257 12.73 17.40 2.49
CA ALA A 257 13.61 16.59 3.31
C ALA A 257 13.21 15.08 3.31
N GLN A 258 11.91 14.77 3.37
CA GLN A 258 11.43 13.38 3.29
C GLN A 258 11.75 12.70 1.94
N ARG A 259 11.78 13.47 0.84
CA ARG A 259 12.13 12.92 -0.49
C ARG A 259 13.60 12.53 -0.60
N GLN A 260 14.49 13.17 0.18
CA GLN A 260 15.92 12.82 0.21
C GLN A 260 16.16 11.39 0.68
N ILE A 261 15.28 10.83 1.52
CA ILE A 261 15.35 9.43 1.99
C ILE A 261 15.54 8.45 0.82
N LEU A 262 14.86 8.69 -0.31
CA LEU A 262 14.95 7.79 -1.47
C LEU A 262 16.35 7.74 -2.10
N PHE A 263 17.14 8.76 -1.89
CA PHE A 263 18.51 8.83 -2.39
C PHE A 263 19.53 8.50 -1.29
N GLU A 264 19.32 9.04 -0.08
CA GLU A 264 20.31 9.02 0.99
C GLU A 264 20.27 7.74 1.84
N ASP A 265 19.11 7.06 1.89
CA ASP A 265 18.87 5.96 2.84
C ASP A 265 18.30 4.69 2.16
N PRO A 266 19.06 4.07 1.20
CA PRO A 266 18.62 2.87 0.51
C PRO A 266 18.55 1.67 1.47
N VAL A 267 17.59 0.77 1.24
CA VAL A 267 17.38 -0.46 2.03
C VAL A 267 17.76 -1.74 1.29
N VAL A 268 18.22 -1.62 0.05
CA VAL A 268 18.49 -2.78 -0.82
C VAL A 268 19.59 -3.71 -0.26
N TYR A 269 20.47 -3.20 0.57
CA TYR A 269 21.56 -3.97 1.19
C TYR A 269 21.14 -4.71 2.46
N GLU A 270 19.89 -4.51 2.93
CA GLU A 270 19.39 -5.09 4.16
C GLU A 270 18.68 -6.42 3.94
N TRP A 271 18.10 -6.64 2.76
CA TRP A 271 17.25 -7.81 2.49
C TRP A 271 17.99 -9.13 2.76
N GLN A 272 19.22 -9.25 2.34
CA GLN A 272 20.05 -10.44 2.57
C GLN A 272 20.29 -10.79 4.05
N HIS A 273 20.03 -9.83 4.95
CA HIS A 273 20.20 -9.99 6.40
C HIS A 273 18.88 -10.21 7.14
N ILE A 274 17.74 -10.20 6.43
CA ILE A 274 16.42 -10.40 7.01
C ILE A 274 16.06 -11.89 6.92
N ALA A 275 16.14 -12.58 8.06
CA ALA A 275 15.72 -13.98 8.19
C ALA A 275 14.25 -14.11 8.60
N THR A 276 13.61 -13.02 9.06
CA THR A 276 12.20 -12.97 9.40
C THR A 276 11.34 -13.39 8.22
N LYS A 277 10.28 -14.18 8.49
CA LYS A 277 9.33 -14.58 7.45
C LYS A 277 8.72 -13.36 6.76
N ALA A 278 8.91 -13.27 5.46
CA ALA A 278 8.61 -12.09 4.65
C ALA A 278 7.56 -12.38 3.57
N LEU A 279 6.72 -11.39 3.26
CA LEU A 279 5.84 -11.39 2.09
C LEU A 279 6.12 -10.15 1.25
N VAL A 280 6.53 -10.36 0.02
CA VAL A 280 6.58 -9.31 -1.01
C VAL A 280 5.28 -9.40 -1.81
N ILE A 281 4.41 -8.40 -1.68
CA ILE A 281 3.07 -8.44 -2.27
C ILE A 281 2.76 -7.13 -3.00
N GLY A 282 2.09 -7.21 -4.15
CA GLY A 282 1.68 -5.99 -4.84
C GLY A 282 1.03 -6.21 -6.19
N GLY A 283 0.64 -5.10 -6.81
CA GLY A 283 0.03 -5.07 -8.13
C GLY A 283 1.08 -5.05 -9.24
N ALA A 284 0.87 -5.84 -10.29
CA ALA A 284 1.78 -5.97 -11.43
C ALA A 284 1.92 -4.68 -12.24
N ASP A 285 0.83 -3.90 -12.33
CA ASP A 285 0.76 -2.68 -13.16
C ASP A 285 1.09 -1.40 -12.34
N ASP A 286 1.93 -1.54 -11.30
CA ASP A 286 2.43 -0.41 -10.52
C ASP A 286 3.25 0.54 -11.42
N ARG A 287 2.70 1.74 -11.67
CA ARG A 287 3.32 2.75 -12.52
C ARG A 287 4.40 3.60 -11.84
N LEU A 288 4.72 3.32 -10.57
CA LEU A 288 5.80 4.00 -9.86
C LEU A 288 7.13 3.27 -9.99
N VAL A 289 7.09 1.96 -10.22
CA VAL A 289 8.25 1.09 -10.38
C VAL A 289 8.22 0.53 -11.80
N ASN A 290 9.35 0.65 -12.49
CA ASN A 290 9.47 0.01 -13.79
C ASN A 290 9.57 -1.50 -13.61
N ASP A 291 8.66 -2.26 -14.25
CA ASP A 291 8.56 -3.72 -14.11
C ASP A 291 8.54 -4.16 -12.62
N TYR A 292 7.45 -3.77 -11.91
CA TYR A 292 7.30 -4.13 -10.50
C TYR A 292 7.40 -5.64 -10.26
N PRO A 293 6.81 -6.53 -11.06
CA PRO A 293 6.95 -7.97 -10.88
C PRO A 293 8.41 -8.46 -10.86
N ALA A 294 9.25 -7.98 -11.78
CA ALA A 294 10.67 -8.35 -11.79
C ALA A 294 11.41 -7.78 -10.58
N ALA A 295 11.13 -6.52 -10.21
CA ALA A 295 11.74 -5.89 -9.04
C ALA A 295 11.31 -6.57 -7.72
N ALA A 296 10.03 -6.92 -7.59
CA ALA A 296 9.51 -7.64 -6.42
C ALA A 296 10.10 -9.06 -6.30
N ARG A 297 10.29 -9.75 -7.43
CA ARG A 297 10.97 -11.03 -7.46
C ARG A 297 12.41 -10.91 -6.94
N HIS A 298 13.16 -9.92 -7.42
CA HIS A 298 14.52 -9.68 -6.94
C HIS A 298 14.55 -9.47 -5.42
N VAL A 299 13.64 -8.67 -4.85
CA VAL A 299 13.54 -8.51 -3.38
C VAL A 299 13.27 -9.84 -2.68
N ALA A 300 12.35 -10.64 -3.20
CA ALA A 300 12.02 -11.93 -2.60
C ALA A 300 13.16 -12.95 -2.69
N GLU A 301 14.00 -12.85 -3.72
CA GLU A 301 15.20 -13.68 -3.89
C GLU A 301 16.35 -13.29 -2.95
N GLU A 302 16.48 -11.99 -2.65
CA GLU A 302 17.49 -11.49 -1.71
C GLU A 302 17.12 -11.78 -0.24
N LEU A 303 15.82 -11.85 0.10
CA LEU A 303 15.34 -12.21 1.43
C LEU A 303 15.57 -13.69 1.72
N GLN A 304 16.00 -14.02 2.95
CA GLN A 304 16.32 -15.42 3.32
C GLN A 304 15.07 -16.32 3.38
N ASN A 305 13.91 -15.76 3.75
CA ASN A 305 12.67 -16.50 4.02
C ASN A 305 11.45 -15.71 3.53
N ALA A 306 11.16 -15.72 2.22
CA ALA A 306 10.13 -14.87 1.64
C ALA A 306 9.18 -15.61 0.70
N GLU A 307 7.90 -15.20 0.76
CA GLU A 307 6.87 -15.45 -0.25
C GLU A 307 6.76 -14.25 -1.20
N LEU A 308 6.37 -14.50 -2.44
CA LEU A 308 6.05 -13.48 -3.43
C LEU A 308 4.61 -13.66 -3.91
N PHE A 309 3.81 -12.59 -3.85
CA PHE A 309 2.46 -12.59 -4.37
C PHE A 309 2.17 -11.36 -5.24
N ILE A 310 1.84 -11.56 -6.50
CA ILE A 310 1.56 -10.49 -7.46
C ILE A 310 0.13 -10.57 -7.97
N PHE A 311 -0.61 -9.45 -7.82
CA PHE A 311 -1.94 -9.28 -8.39
C PHE A 311 -1.84 -8.78 -9.83
N PRO A 312 -2.28 -9.55 -10.83
CA PRO A 312 -2.34 -9.07 -12.22
C PRO A 312 -3.23 -7.83 -12.35
N GLU A 313 -2.88 -6.93 -13.26
CA GLU A 313 -3.67 -5.74 -13.63
C GLU A 313 -3.92 -4.72 -12.50
N ILE A 314 -3.40 -4.93 -11.30
CA ILE A 314 -3.53 -4.05 -10.14
C ILE A 314 -2.33 -3.12 -10.03
N GLY A 315 -2.55 -1.91 -9.52
CA GLY A 315 -1.52 -0.89 -9.41
C GLY A 315 -0.85 -0.81 -8.04
N HIS A 316 -0.53 0.42 -7.68
CA HIS A 316 0.28 0.74 -6.49
C HIS A 316 -0.46 0.54 -5.15
N ALA A 317 -1.78 0.47 -5.16
CA ALA A 317 -2.57 0.49 -3.93
C ALA A 317 -3.61 -0.64 -3.87
N PRO A 318 -3.19 -1.92 -3.83
CA PRO A 318 -4.10 -3.07 -3.88
C PRO A 318 -5.15 -3.06 -2.75
N ALA A 319 -4.81 -2.52 -1.57
CA ALA A 319 -5.77 -2.35 -0.48
C ALA A 319 -6.97 -1.44 -0.83
N PHE A 320 -6.84 -0.56 -1.82
CA PHE A 320 -7.93 0.29 -2.32
C PHE A 320 -8.58 -0.27 -3.58
N GLU A 321 -7.79 -0.90 -4.44
CA GLU A 321 -8.27 -1.39 -5.73
C GLU A 321 -9.06 -2.69 -5.60
N ILE A 322 -8.55 -3.63 -4.79
CA ILE A 322 -9.08 -4.99 -4.57
C ILE A 322 -9.05 -5.38 -3.09
N PRO A 323 -9.71 -4.63 -2.19
CA PRO A 323 -9.57 -4.79 -0.75
C PRO A 323 -9.79 -6.23 -0.26
N ASP A 324 -10.83 -6.90 -0.75
CA ASP A 324 -11.17 -8.25 -0.27
C ASP A 324 -10.08 -9.27 -0.60
N GLN A 325 -9.58 -9.25 -1.83
CA GLN A 325 -8.53 -10.17 -2.28
C GLN A 325 -7.20 -9.88 -1.58
N PHE A 326 -6.85 -8.59 -1.47
CA PHE A 326 -5.64 -8.16 -0.79
C PHE A 326 -5.64 -8.57 0.68
N HIS A 327 -6.73 -8.29 1.41
CA HIS A 327 -6.81 -8.61 2.83
C HIS A 327 -6.90 -10.11 3.08
N ALA A 328 -7.53 -10.89 2.21
CA ALA A 328 -7.54 -12.35 2.32
C ALA A 328 -6.10 -12.90 2.30
N GLU A 329 -5.28 -12.43 1.35
CA GLU A 329 -3.90 -12.88 1.22
C GLU A 329 -3.01 -12.38 2.37
N LEU A 330 -3.15 -11.10 2.76
CA LEU A 330 -2.45 -10.54 3.91
C LEU A 330 -2.74 -11.35 5.19
N ILE A 331 -4.01 -11.63 5.47
CA ILE A 331 -4.44 -12.37 6.66
C ILE A 331 -3.96 -13.83 6.60
N ARG A 332 -4.02 -14.48 5.43
CA ARG A 332 -3.46 -15.82 5.23
C ARG A 332 -1.99 -15.86 5.67
N PHE A 333 -1.19 -14.95 5.14
CA PHE A 333 0.23 -14.88 5.45
C PHE A 333 0.49 -14.59 6.93
N LEU A 334 -0.19 -13.61 7.52
CA LEU A 334 -0.01 -13.23 8.93
C LEU A 334 -0.43 -14.33 9.93
N ARG A 335 -1.26 -15.28 9.51
CA ARG A 335 -1.65 -16.46 10.30
C ARG A 335 -0.68 -17.63 10.19
N SER A 336 0.26 -17.58 9.26
CA SER A 336 1.28 -18.63 9.14
C SER A 336 2.19 -18.64 10.35
N ASP A 337 2.80 -19.79 10.64
CA ASP A 337 3.80 -19.86 11.72
C ASP A 337 5.08 -19.11 11.27
N PRO A 338 5.54 -18.10 12.03
CA PRO A 338 6.75 -17.37 11.68
C PRO A 338 8.03 -18.23 11.75
N SER A 339 8.00 -19.37 12.45
CA SER A 339 9.13 -20.29 12.57
C SER A 339 9.23 -21.28 11.39
N GLU A 340 8.16 -21.43 10.62
CA GLU A 340 8.16 -22.32 9.44
C GLU A 340 8.74 -21.58 8.21
N PRO A 341 9.42 -22.30 7.31
CA PRO A 341 9.84 -21.73 6.04
C PRO A 341 8.69 -21.12 5.25
N ALA A 342 8.99 -20.07 4.51
CA ALA A 342 8.06 -19.50 3.56
C ALA A 342 7.73 -20.50 2.44
N ASP A 343 6.48 -20.50 1.99
CA ASP A 343 6.04 -21.35 0.88
C ASP A 343 6.67 -20.87 -0.44
N GLN A 344 7.65 -21.65 -0.93
CA GLN A 344 8.38 -21.32 -2.16
C GLN A 344 7.59 -21.67 -3.43
N GLU A 345 6.63 -22.59 -3.38
CA GLU A 345 5.77 -22.89 -4.53
C GLU A 345 4.91 -21.68 -4.92
N TRP A 346 4.57 -20.82 -3.96
CA TRP A 346 3.91 -19.54 -4.19
C TRP A 346 4.75 -18.56 -5.03
N ARG A 347 6.05 -18.61 -4.94
CA ARG A 347 6.96 -17.78 -5.73
C ARG A 347 6.78 -18.01 -7.23
N GLU A 348 6.57 -19.26 -7.65
CA GLU A 348 6.55 -19.65 -9.06
C GLU A 348 5.15 -19.55 -9.68
N SER A 349 4.09 -19.86 -8.93
CA SER A 349 2.74 -19.97 -9.47
C SER A 349 2.08 -18.64 -9.86
N ASN A 350 2.50 -17.52 -9.28
CA ASN A 350 1.86 -16.20 -9.45
C ASN A 350 2.62 -15.22 -10.32
N VAL A 351 3.85 -15.52 -10.73
CA VAL A 351 4.67 -14.63 -11.58
C VAL A 351 4.66 -15.03 -13.06
N GLY A 352 4.07 -16.15 -13.42
CA GLY A 352 4.17 -16.74 -14.77
C GLY A 352 2.87 -16.94 -15.53
N ARG A 353 1.71 -16.50 -15.03
CA ARG A 353 0.44 -16.61 -15.76
C ARG A 353 0.07 -15.29 -16.41
N ARG A 354 0.63 -15.05 -17.58
CA ARG A 354 0.04 -14.21 -18.63
C ARG A 354 -0.57 -15.11 -19.68
#